data_61c2fc335a7d83322e7688932f8d4ef0
#
_entry.id   61c2fc335a7d83322e7688932f8d4ef0
#
_cell.length_a   1.000
_cell.length_b   1.000
_cell.length_c   1.000
_cell.angle_alpha   90.00
_cell.angle_beta   90.00
_cell.angle_gamma   90.00
#
_symmetry.space_group_name_H-M   'P 1'
#
loop_
_entity.id
_entity.type
_entity.pdbx_description
1 polymer ?
#
loop_
_entity_poly.entity_id
_entity_poly.type
_entity_poly.pdbx_seq_one_letter_code
_entity_poly.pdbx_strand_id
1 'polypeptide(L)'
;MEKQKICIIGGSLTGLVTAISLSKLNCEIDLITGSSIKNLKSSRTIAISEDNFHFLNKLNIFEIFKKEIWICSKMKLYTEVKSEEFSEIFELNKEGKKENIFYMSENSKIMKLMM
;
A
#
# COMPACT_ATOMS: atom_id res chain seq x y z
N MET A 1 -25.41 8.61 22.35
CA MET A 1 -24.17 7.85 22.65
C MET A 1 -22.97 8.73 22.40
N GLU A 2 -22.11 8.83 23.37
CA GLU A 2 -20.82 9.51 23.13
C GLU A 2 -20.00 8.73 22.11
N LYS A 3 -19.38 9.46 21.19
CA LYS A 3 -18.45 8.84 20.24
C LYS A 3 -17.16 8.49 20.95
N GLN A 4 -16.64 7.32 20.67
CA GLN A 4 -15.32 6.94 21.15
C GLN A 4 -14.27 7.83 20.47
N LYS A 5 -13.36 8.37 21.28
CA LYS A 5 -12.22 9.16 20.79
C LYS A 5 -11.00 8.29 20.64
N ILE A 6 -10.38 8.34 19.48
CA ILE A 6 -9.19 7.54 19.15
C ILE A 6 -8.11 8.48 18.63
N CYS A 7 -6.93 8.39 19.23
CA CYS A 7 -5.76 9.14 18.78
C CYS A 7 -4.79 8.18 18.08
N ILE A 8 -4.42 8.53 16.83
CA ILE A 8 -3.44 7.79 16.03
C ILE A 8 -2.19 8.64 15.91
N ILE A 9 -1.05 8.10 16.34
CA ILE A 9 0.24 8.79 16.25
C ILE A 9 1.04 8.18 15.11
N GLY A 10 1.29 8.95 14.08
CA GLY A 10 2.05 8.55 12.89
C GLY A 10 1.26 8.75 11.59
N GLY A 11 1.78 9.60 10.72
CA GLY A 11 1.20 9.94 9.42
C GLY A 11 1.77 9.12 8.26
N SER A 12 2.30 7.92 8.52
CA SER A 12 2.71 6.97 7.50
C SER A 12 1.49 6.31 6.82
N LEU A 13 1.74 5.52 5.79
CA LEU A 13 0.68 4.79 5.08
C LEU A 13 -0.23 4.01 6.04
N THR A 14 0.35 3.31 7.01
CA THR A 14 -0.41 2.55 8.02
C THR A 14 -1.31 3.45 8.86
N GLY A 15 -0.78 4.57 9.34
CA GLY A 15 -1.56 5.53 10.13
C GLY A 15 -2.73 6.12 9.34
N LEU A 16 -2.49 6.49 8.07
CA LEU A 16 -3.51 7.02 7.18
C LEU A 16 -4.61 5.99 6.89
N VAL A 17 -4.24 4.76 6.53
CA VAL A 17 -5.23 3.69 6.28
C VAL A 17 -6.03 3.37 7.54
N THR A 18 -5.37 3.33 8.70
CA THR A 18 -6.05 3.11 9.99
C THR A 18 -7.06 4.23 10.28
N ALA A 19 -6.66 5.49 10.09
CA ALA A 19 -7.55 6.63 10.29
C ALA A 19 -8.77 6.57 9.36
N ILE A 20 -8.56 6.28 8.09
CA ILE A 20 -9.66 6.13 7.11
C ILE A 20 -10.58 4.96 7.48
N SER A 21 -10.02 3.83 7.89
CA SER A 21 -10.81 2.65 8.27
C SER A 21 -11.69 2.94 9.47
N LEU A 22 -11.13 3.55 10.51
CA LEU A 22 -11.84 3.89 11.74
C LEU A 22 -12.84 5.04 11.55
N SER A 23 -12.59 5.96 10.60
CA SER A 23 -13.51 7.06 10.31
C SER A 23 -14.88 6.60 9.79
N LYS A 24 -14.95 5.38 9.28
CA LYS A 24 -16.21 4.74 8.85
C LYS A 24 -17.02 4.15 10.00
N LEU A 25 -16.43 4.12 11.18
CA LEU A 25 -17.10 3.72 12.42
C LEU A 25 -17.60 4.96 13.18
N ASN A 26 -18.41 4.75 14.20
CA ASN A 26 -18.91 5.85 15.03
C ASN A 26 -17.83 6.34 16.03
N CYS A 27 -16.72 6.81 15.49
CA CYS A 27 -15.54 7.27 16.25
C CYS A 27 -15.16 8.69 15.85
N GLU A 28 -14.56 9.42 16.79
CA GLU A 28 -13.84 10.67 16.55
C GLU A 28 -12.35 10.36 16.51
N ILE A 29 -11.65 10.76 15.45
CA ILE A 29 -10.27 10.33 15.21
C ILE A 29 -9.37 11.55 15.10
N ASP A 30 -8.35 11.58 15.94
CA ASP A 30 -7.24 12.52 15.88
C ASP A 30 -6.01 11.83 15.30
N LEU A 31 -5.55 12.29 14.15
CA LEU A 31 -4.32 11.81 13.52
C LEU A 31 -3.19 12.82 13.78
N ILE A 32 -2.23 12.43 14.60
CA ILE A 32 -1.05 13.25 14.90
C ILE A 32 0.07 12.83 13.92
N THR A 33 0.47 13.79 13.09
CA THR A 33 1.58 13.61 12.15
C THR A 33 2.77 14.47 12.59
N GLY A 34 3.98 14.03 12.24
CA GLY A 34 5.18 14.85 12.41
C GLY A 34 5.27 15.97 11.38
N SER A 35 6.47 16.29 10.92
CA SER A 35 6.69 17.28 9.87
C SER A 35 5.89 16.98 8.60
N SER A 36 5.44 18.02 7.95
CA SER A 36 4.51 18.04 6.81
C SER A 36 4.66 16.89 5.82
N ILE A 37 3.67 16.01 5.78
CA ILE A 37 3.51 14.96 4.76
C ILE A 37 3.45 15.56 3.34
N LYS A 38 3.06 16.82 3.20
CA LYS A 38 2.95 17.52 1.91
C LYS A 38 4.28 17.61 1.16
N ASN A 39 5.41 17.53 1.86
CA ASN A 39 6.75 17.62 1.29
C ASN A 39 7.46 16.29 1.13
N LEU A 40 6.74 15.18 1.24
CA LEU A 40 7.31 13.85 1.02
C LEU A 40 7.78 13.70 -0.43
N LYS A 41 9.10 13.75 -0.57
CA LYS A 41 9.80 13.34 -1.79
C LYS A 41 10.41 11.97 -1.49
N SER A 42 9.75 10.91 -1.89
CA SER A 42 10.26 9.56 -1.75
C SER A 42 10.02 8.80 -3.05
N SER A 43 11.06 8.19 -3.56
CA SER A 43 10.99 7.25 -4.70
C SER A 43 10.70 5.81 -4.25
N ARG A 44 10.44 5.58 -2.94
CA ARG A 44 10.10 4.26 -2.45
C ARG A 44 8.82 3.75 -3.08
N THR A 45 8.90 2.55 -3.62
CA THR A 45 7.73 1.81 -4.05
C THR A 45 7.26 0.87 -2.95
N ILE A 46 5.99 0.57 -2.95
CA ILE A 46 5.39 -0.47 -2.11
C ILE A 46 4.75 -1.52 -3.00
N ALA A 47 4.77 -2.75 -2.52
CA ALA A 47 4.05 -3.86 -3.12
C ALA A 47 2.84 -4.16 -2.24
N ILE A 48 1.66 -4.08 -2.82
CA ILE A 48 0.40 -4.36 -2.15
C ILE A 48 -0.07 -5.75 -2.58
N SER A 49 -0.24 -6.67 -1.63
CA SER A 49 -0.77 -8.00 -1.92
C SER A 49 -2.22 -7.95 -2.40
N GLU A 50 -2.68 -9.03 -3.03
CA GLU A 50 -4.06 -9.15 -3.49
C GLU A 50 -5.07 -8.94 -2.35
N ASP A 51 -4.81 -9.53 -1.18
CA ASP A 51 -5.71 -9.39 -0.01
C ASP A 51 -5.76 -7.95 0.50
N ASN A 52 -4.61 -7.30 0.61
CA ASN A 52 -4.55 -5.89 1.00
C ASN A 52 -5.19 -4.98 -0.05
N PHE A 53 -5.04 -5.30 -1.33
CA PHE A 53 -5.71 -4.61 -2.41
C PHE A 53 -7.23 -4.69 -2.27
N HIS A 54 -7.77 -5.87 -2.01
CA HIS A 54 -9.21 -6.05 -1.77
C HIS A 54 -9.68 -5.30 -0.52
N PHE A 55 -8.88 -5.30 0.54
CA PHE A 55 -9.17 -4.51 1.74
C PHE A 55 -9.25 -3.01 1.43
N LEU A 56 -8.27 -2.45 0.73
CA LEU A 56 -8.27 -1.04 0.33
C LEU A 56 -9.46 -0.71 -0.60
N ASN A 57 -9.83 -1.64 -1.46
CA ASN A 57 -11.00 -1.48 -2.32
C ASN A 57 -12.30 -1.40 -1.52
N LYS A 58 -12.46 -2.23 -0.49
CA LYS A 58 -13.60 -2.16 0.43
C LYS A 58 -13.71 -0.83 1.17
N LEU A 59 -12.58 -0.17 1.40
CA LEU A 59 -12.53 1.15 1.99
C LEU A 59 -12.78 2.29 0.98
N ASN A 60 -12.97 1.97 -0.29
CA ASN A 60 -13.06 2.91 -1.41
C ASN A 60 -11.79 3.76 -1.63
N ILE A 61 -10.65 3.34 -1.09
CA ILE A 61 -9.38 4.02 -1.27
C ILE A 61 -8.83 3.74 -2.67
N PHE A 62 -9.09 2.56 -3.21
CA PHE A 62 -8.55 2.10 -4.48
C PHE A 62 -8.91 3.03 -5.65
N GLU A 63 -10.15 3.52 -5.72
CA GLU A 63 -10.59 4.42 -6.78
C GLU A 63 -9.75 5.71 -6.84
N ILE A 64 -9.18 6.11 -5.71
CA ILE A 64 -8.38 7.32 -5.59
C ILE A 64 -7.04 7.17 -6.29
N PHE A 65 -6.42 5.99 -6.23
CA PHE A 65 -5.06 5.79 -6.72
C PHE A 65 -4.90 4.71 -7.80
N LYS A 66 -5.99 4.21 -8.38
CA LYS A 66 -5.89 3.17 -9.42
C LYS A 66 -5.07 3.57 -10.66
N LYS A 67 -4.94 4.86 -10.93
CA LYS A 67 -4.07 5.38 -12.00
C LYS A 67 -2.58 5.36 -11.66
N GLU A 68 -2.25 5.19 -10.39
CA GLU A 68 -0.88 5.22 -9.85
C GLU A 68 -0.38 3.83 -9.47
N ILE A 69 -0.99 2.78 -10.04
CA ILE A 69 -0.69 1.39 -9.73
C ILE A 69 -0.15 0.68 -10.96
N TRP A 70 0.89 -0.13 -10.75
CA TRP A 70 1.38 -1.11 -11.72
C TRP A 70 1.05 -2.52 -11.24
N ILE A 71 0.38 -3.27 -12.09
CA ILE A 71 -0.01 -4.64 -11.81
C ILE A 71 1.17 -5.56 -12.08
N CYS A 72 1.52 -6.40 -11.12
CA CYS A 72 2.54 -7.42 -11.24
C CYS A 72 1.90 -8.81 -11.25
N SER A 73 1.92 -9.47 -12.40
CA SER A 73 1.38 -10.82 -12.59
C SER A 73 2.45 -11.91 -12.62
N LYS A 74 3.73 -11.52 -12.66
CA LYS A 74 4.85 -12.45 -12.74
C LYS A 74 6.02 -11.95 -11.88
N MET A 75 6.61 -12.85 -11.12
CA MET A 75 7.78 -12.59 -10.31
C MET A 75 8.77 -13.74 -10.43
N LYS A 76 10.04 -13.41 -10.58
CA LYS A 76 11.14 -14.37 -10.59
C LYS A 76 12.16 -14.02 -9.52
N LEU A 77 12.64 -15.04 -8.84
CA LEU A 77 13.70 -14.92 -7.85
C LEU A 77 14.95 -15.62 -8.36
N TYR A 78 16.07 -14.94 -8.28
CA TYR A 78 17.37 -15.44 -8.71
C TYR A 78 18.35 -15.46 -7.54
N THR A 79 19.29 -16.41 -7.55
CA THR A 79 20.44 -16.42 -6.66
C THR A 79 21.73 -16.33 -7.47
N GLU A 80 22.75 -15.73 -6.90
CA GLU A 80 24.10 -15.75 -7.46
C GLU A 80 24.72 -17.13 -7.24
N VAL A 81 25.16 -17.77 -8.31
CA VAL A 81 25.82 -19.09 -8.26
C VAL A 81 27.33 -18.94 -8.28
N LYS A 82 27.84 -18.02 -9.09
CA LYS A 82 29.25 -17.60 -9.18
C LYS A 82 29.25 -16.13 -9.54
N SER A 83 30.39 -15.43 -9.37
CA SER A 83 30.48 -14.03 -9.74
C SER A 83 29.94 -13.81 -11.16
N GLU A 84 28.90 -12.96 -11.27
CA GLU A 84 28.20 -12.57 -12.50
C GLU A 84 27.25 -13.62 -13.10
N GLU A 85 27.10 -14.82 -12.51
CA GLU A 85 26.10 -15.79 -12.96
C GLU A 85 24.93 -15.86 -11.97
N PHE A 86 23.71 -15.71 -12.48
CA PHE A 86 22.48 -15.82 -11.70
C PHE A 86 21.69 -17.04 -12.15
N SER A 87 21.22 -17.82 -11.20
CA SER A 87 20.33 -18.95 -11.44
C SER A 87 18.94 -18.66 -10.88
N GLU A 88 17.92 -18.91 -11.68
CA GLU A 88 16.53 -18.81 -11.24
C GLU A 88 16.21 -19.93 -10.25
N ILE A 89 15.75 -19.58 -9.06
CA ILE A 89 15.35 -20.53 -8.01
C ILE A 89 13.83 -20.61 -7.84
N PHE A 90 13.11 -19.60 -8.25
CA PHE A 90 11.67 -19.55 -8.05
C PHE A 90 11.02 -18.63 -9.07
N GLU A 91 9.90 -19.08 -9.60
CA GLU A 91 9.00 -18.28 -10.43
C GLU A 91 7.56 -18.36 -9.90
N LEU A 92 6.95 -17.22 -9.74
CA LEU A 92 5.53 -17.11 -9.49
C LEU A 92 4.90 -16.42 -10.71
N ASN A 93 3.97 -17.09 -11.35
CA ASN A 93 3.30 -16.60 -12.56
C ASN A 93 1.79 -16.75 -12.42
N LYS A 94 1.10 -15.62 -12.43
CA LYS A 94 -0.36 -15.51 -12.42
C LYS A 94 -0.91 -14.85 -13.69
N GLU A 95 -0.11 -14.82 -14.76
CA GLU A 95 -0.57 -14.30 -16.06
C GLU A 95 -1.82 -15.06 -16.55
N GLY A 96 -2.83 -14.32 -16.99
CA GLY A 96 -4.10 -14.90 -17.44
C GLY A 96 -5.03 -15.40 -16.33
N LYS A 97 -4.65 -15.26 -15.05
CA LYS A 97 -5.49 -15.57 -13.89
C LYS A 97 -6.23 -14.33 -13.40
N LYS A 98 -7.30 -14.54 -12.63
CA LYS A 98 -8.11 -13.44 -12.06
C LYS A 98 -7.34 -12.60 -11.02
N GLU A 99 -6.40 -13.22 -10.31
CA GLU A 99 -5.62 -12.59 -9.26
C GLU A 99 -4.23 -12.24 -9.75
N ASN A 100 -3.69 -11.15 -9.22
CA ASN A 100 -2.31 -10.72 -9.46
C ASN A 100 -1.42 -11.06 -8.26
N ILE A 101 -0.10 -10.97 -8.44
CA ILE A 101 0.85 -11.21 -7.36
C ILE A 101 0.89 -9.99 -6.45
N PHE A 102 1.17 -8.84 -7.04
CA PHE A 102 1.28 -7.56 -6.35
C PHE A 102 0.68 -6.43 -7.19
N TYR A 103 0.32 -5.38 -6.48
CA TYR A 103 0.06 -4.06 -7.03
C TYR A 103 1.16 -3.13 -6.54
N MET A 104 1.97 -2.62 -7.45
CA MET A 104 3.10 -1.74 -7.15
C MET A 104 2.68 -0.29 -7.25
N SER A 105 3.12 0.53 -6.31
CA SER A 105 2.91 1.97 -6.38
C SER A 105 4.00 2.74 -5.65
N GLU A 106 4.15 4.02 -5.98
CA GLU A 106 5.00 4.92 -5.20
C GLU A 106 4.32 5.30 -3.89
N ASN A 107 5.01 5.04 -2.79
CA ASN A 107 4.49 5.31 -1.45
C ASN A 107 4.05 6.76 -1.25
N SER A 108 4.85 7.71 -1.73
CA SER A 108 4.55 9.14 -1.60
C SER A 108 3.29 9.55 -2.35
N LYS A 109 3.01 8.95 -3.50
CA LYS A 109 1.80 9.23 -4.29
C LYS A 109 0.56 8.72 -3.58
N ILE A 110 0.59 7.49 -3.08
CA ILE A 110 -0.53 6.92 -2.32
C ILE A 110 -0.82 7.77 -1.08
N MET A 111 0.21 8.12 -0.31
CA MET A 111 0.03 8.94 0.89
C MET A 111 -0.60 10.29 0.60
N LYS A 112 -0.17 10.96 -0.46
CA LYS A 112 -0.76 12.25 -0.88
C LYS A 112 -2.23 12.13 -1.26
N LEU A 113 -2.62 11.03 -1.89
CA LEU A 113 -4.00 10.80 -2.29
C LEU A 113 -4.93 10.46 -1.12
N MET A 114 -4.39 9.91 -0.03
CA MET A 114 -5.15 9.59 1.19
C MET A 114 -5.30 10.77 2.15
N MET A 115 -4.63 11.86 1.90
CA MET A 115 -4.76 13.09 2.69
C MET A 115 -5.83 14.00 2.15
#